data_ad5c1cb8dbeccaf72186ad96c0e5655d
#
_entry.id   ad5c1cb8dbeccaf72186ad96c0e5655d
#
_cell.length_a   1.000
_cell.length_b   1.000
_cell.length_c   1.000
_cell.angle_alpha   90.00
_cell.angle_beta   90.00
_cell.angle_gamma   90.00
#
_symmetry.space_group_name_H-M   'P 1'
#
loop_
_entity.id
_entity.type
_entity.pdbx_description
1 polymer ?
#
loop_
_entity_poly.entity_id
_entity_poly.type
_entity_poly.pdbx_seq_one_letter_code
_entity_poly.pdbx_strand_id
1 'polypeptide(L)' 'MSIRFEWDPAKNDANQRKHGLRFEDAKPIFIWEADRLDERDETQGADEERFISIAPIASGLITVVWTEPVDDLVRIISVR' A
#
# COMPACT_ATOMS: atom_id res chain seq x y z
N MET A 1 3.24 11.25 -15.60
CA MET A 1 2.48 11.75 -14.44
C MET A 1 3.04 11.14 -13.19
N SER A 2 3.05 11.91 -12.11
CA SER A 2 3.64 11.45 -10.85
C SER A 2 2.58 10.80 -9.97
N ILE A 3 2.90 9.65 -9.41
CA ILE A 3 2.06 9.03 -8.39
C ILE A 3 2.30 9.77 -7.08
N ARG A 4 1.21 10.13 -6.39
CA ARG A 4 1.26 10.74 -5.08
C ARG A 4 0.85 9.74 -4.03
N PHE A 5 1.34 9.89 -2.81
CA PHE A 5 1.05 9.01 -1.71
C PHE A 5 0.49 9.79 -0.54
N GLU A 6 -0.42 9.18 0.19
CA GLU A 6 -0.88 9.71 1.47
C GLU A 6 -1.15 8.57 2.44
N TRP A 7 -1.11 8.88 3.72
CA TRP A 7 -1.46 7.95 4.80
C TRP A 7 -1.62 8.70 6.11
N ASP A 8 -2.21 8.00 7.08
CA ASP A 8 -2.31 8.49 8.45
C ASP A 8 -0.99 8.21 9.18
N PRO A 9 -0.27 9.24 9.67
CA PRO A 9 1.01 9.03 10.36
C PRO A 9 0.90 8.12 11.58
N ALA A 10 -0.21 8.16 12.31
CA ALA A 10 -0.40 7.30 13.46
C ALA A 10 -0.50 5.82 13.05
N LYS A 11 -1.16 5.56 11.92
CA LYS A 11 -1.24 4.20 11.37
C LYS A 11 0.12 3.72 10.89
N ASN A 12 0.92 4.61 10.30
CA ASN A 12 2.27 4.25 9.87
C ASN A 12 3.12 3.85 11.07
N ASP A 13 3.09 4.63 12.16
CA ASP A 13 3.82 4.31 13.37
C ASP A 13 3.39 2.97 13.96
N ALA A 14 2.07 2.74 14.07
CA ALA A 14 1.54 1.50 14.59
C ALA A 14 1.95 0.31 13.71
N ASN A 15 1.93 0.50 12.40
CA ASN A 15 2.31 -0.53 11.45
C ASN A 15 3.78 -0.93 11.61
N GLN A 16 4.65 0.05 11.80
CA GLN A 16 6.07 -0.20 12.00
C GLN A 16 6.32 -1.01 13.27
N ARG A 17 5.62 -0.68 14.35
CA ARG A 17 5.75 -1.42 15.62
C ARG A 17 5.26 -2.86 15.49
N LYS A 18 4.18 -3.07 14.73
CA LYS A 18 3.53 -4.37 14.61
C LYS A 18 4.23 -5.28 13.60
N HIS A 19 4.67 -4.73 12.47
CA HIS A 19 5.17 -5.52 11.35
C HIS A 19 6.62 -5.23 10.98
N GLY A 20 7.23 -4.20 11.57
CA GLY A 20 8.59 -3.82 11.24
C GLY A 20 8.74 -3.13 9.89
N LEU A 21 7.63 -2.77 9.24
CA LEU A 21 7.61 -2.11 7.94
C LEU A 21 6.93 -0.76 8.05
N ARG A 22 7.45 0.22 7.32
CA ARG A 22 6.86 1.55 7.22
C ARG A 22 6.09 1.67 5.92
N PHE A 23 5.14 2.59 5.88
CA PHE A 23 4.36 2.83 4.66
C PHE A 23 5.25 3.32 3.52
N GLU A 24 6.32 4.06 3.84
CA GLU A 24 7.30 4.50 2.86
C GLU A 24 7.94 3.34 2.11
N ASP A 25 8.04 2.18 2.74
CA ASP A 25 8.64 0.98 2.13
C ASP A 25 7.83 0.46 0.95
N ALA A 26 6.56 0.86 0.86
CA ALA A 26 5.68 0.46 -0.25
C ALA A 26 5.81 1.35 -1.48
N LYS A 27 6.39 2.54 -1.37
CA LYS A 27 6.48 3.47 -2.50
C LYS A 27 7.16 2.86 -3.74
N PRO A 28 8.29 2.16 -3.60
CA PRO A 28 8.99 1.62 -4.77
C PRO A 28 8.14 0.68 -5.62
N ILE A 29 7.21 -0.08 -5.03
CA ILE A 29 6.41 -1.02 -5.82
C ILE A 29 5.44 -0.32 -6.77
N PHE A 30 5.09 0.93 -6.49
CA PHE A 30 4.22 1.72 -7.35
C PHE A 30 5.03 2.59 -8.33
N ILE A 31 6.19 3.07 -7.91
CA ILE A 31 7.01 3.99 -8.69
C ILE A 31 7.81 3.25 -9.76
N TRP A 32 8.39 2.10 -9.43
CA TRP A 32 9.33 1.38 -10.29
C TRP A 32 8.69 0.27 -11.10
N GLU A 33 7.35 0.20 -11.13
CA GLU A 33 6.63 -0.84 -11.86
C GLU A 33 7.16 -2.25 -11.55
N ALA A 34 7.41 -2.50 -10.27
CA ALA A 34 7.87 -3.82 -9.83
C ALA A 34 6.86 -4.90 -10.20
N ASP A 35 7.31 -6.15 -10.30
CA ASP A 35 6.44 -7.30 -10.52
C ASP A 35 5.46 -7.41 -9.36
N ARG A 36 4.29 -6.84 -9.56
CA ARG A 36 3.28 -6.65 -8.53
C ARG A 36 2.02 -7.40 -8.89
N LEU A 37 1.53 -8.18 -7.94
CA LEU A 37 0.24 -8.83 -8.07
C LEU A 37 -0.79 -7.99 -7.32
N ASP A 38 -1.78 -7.48 -8.04
CA ASP A 38 -2.85 -6.67 -7.46
C ASP A 38 -4.15 -7.46 -7.42
N GLU A 39 -4.81 -7.43 -6.27
CA GLU A 39 -6.14 -8.00 -6.11
C GLU A 39 -7.07 -6.99 -5.49
N ARG A 40 -8.35 -7.09 -5.81
CA ARG A 40 -9.37 -6.28 -5.18
C ARG A 40 -9.75 -6.90 -3.84
N ASP A 41 -9.79 -6.08 -2.79
CA ASP A 41 -10.25 -6.54 -1.48
C ASP A 41 -11.77 -6.46 -1.43
N GLU A 42 -12.42 -7.59 -1.62
CA GLU A 42 -13.88 -7.66 -1.65
C GLU A 42 -14.52 -7.82 -0.27
N THR A 43 -13.70 -7.91 0.77
CA THR A 43 -14.21 -8.06 2.14
C THR A 43 -14.68 -6.74 2.73
N GLN A 44 -14.36 -5.63 2.08
CA GLN A 44 -14.75 -4.31 2.55
C GLN A 44 -16.08 -3.87 1.96
N GLY A 45 -16.74 -2.94 2.63
CA GLY A 45 -18.03 -2.43 2.20
C GLY A 45 -17.94 -1.69 0.86
N ALA A 46 -19.11 -1.40 0.26
CA ALA A 46 -19.20 -0.86 -1.07
C ALA A 46 -18.73 0.58 -1.22
N ASP A 47 -18.52 1.30 -0.13
CA ASP A 47 -18.22 2.73 -0.16
C ASP A 47 -16.78 3.05 -0.55
N GLU A 48 -15.89 2.07 -0.47
CA GLU A 48 -14.47 2.31 -0.74
C GLU A 48 -13.86 1.07 -1.36
N GLU A 49 -13.31 1.22 -2.57
CA GLU A 49 -12.57 0.16 -3.20
C GLU A 49 -11.19 0.08 -2.57
N ARG A 50 -10.84 -1.10 -2.07
CA ARG A 50 -9.51 -1.38 -1.54
C ARG A 50 -8.83 -2.41 -2.39
N PHE A 51 -7.53 -2.28 -2.51
CA PHE A 51 -6.69 -3.20 -3.27
C PHE A 51 -5.64 -3.78 -2.35
N ILE A 52 -5.24 -5.01 -2.67
CA ILE A 52 -4.13 -5.69 -2.00
C ILE A 52 -3.07 -5.95 -3.05
N SER A 53 -1.88 -5.43 -2.84
CA SER A 53 -0.75 -5.64 -3.74
C SER A 53 0.33 -6.42 -3.03
N ILE A 54 0.88 -7.42 -3.71
CA ILE A 54 2.00 -8.22 -3.21
C ILE A 54 3.14 -8.05 -4.19
N ALA A 55 4.32 -7.72 -3.68
CA ALA A 55 5.49 -7.49 -4.51
C ALA A 55 6.77 -7.82 -3.79
N PRO A 56 7.85 -8.16 -4.51
CA PRO A 56 9.16 -8.35 -3.90
C PRO A 56 9.79 -7.01 -3.53
N ILE A 57 10.45 -7.00 -2.39
CA ILE A 57 11.32 -5.89 -1.95
C ILE A 57 12.64 -6.50 -1.49
N ALA A 58 13.61 -5.67 -1.17
CA ALA A 58 14.95 -6.15 -0.81
C ALA A 58 14.95 -7.14 0.35
N SER A 59 14.05 -6.98 1.31
CA SER A 59 13.96 -7.84 2.49
C SER A 59 12.99 -9.02 2.34
N GLY A 60 12.38 -9.22 1.18
CA GLY A 60 11.44 -10.32 0.95
C GLY A 60 10.22 -9.87 0.17
N LEU A 61 9.03 -10.25 0.65
CA LEU A 61 7.76 -9.82 0.05
C LEU A 61 7.08 -8.80 0.94
N ILE A 62 6.43 -7.83 0.31
CA ILE A 62 5.58 -6.87 1.00
C ILE A 62 4.15 -7.03 0.51
N THR A 63 3.20 -6.95 1.44
CA THR A 63 1.77 -6.91 1.13
C THR A 63 1.25 -5.54 1.53
N VAL A 64 0.66 -4.83 0.58
CA VAL A 64 0.18 -3.46 0.78
C VAL A 64 -1.33 -3.44 0.59
N VAL A 65 -2.04 -2.91 1.57
CA VAL A 65 -3.48 -2.62 1.44
C VAL A 65 -3.60 -1.12 1.18
N TRP A 66 -4.27 -0.75 0.10
CA TRP A 66 -4.33 0.64 -0.34
C TRP A 66 -5.63 0.92 -1.07
N THR A 67 -5.90 2.20 -1.27
CA THR A 67 -7.03 2.68 -2.06
C THR A 67 -6.56 3.84 -2.93
N GLU A 68 -7.33 4.14 -3.96
CA GLU A 68 -7.03 5.24 -4.87
C GLU A 68 -8.23 6.21 -4.87
N PRO A 69 -8.23 7.18 -3.93
CA PRO A 69 -9.37 8.10 -3.80
C PRO A 69 -9.60 8.97 -5.03
N VAL A 70 -8.52 9.34 -5.69
CA VAL A 70 -8.54 10.05 -6.97
C VAL A 70 -7.40 9.49 -7.81
N ASP A 71 -7.43 9.72 -9.12
CA ASP A 71 -6.41 9.20 -10.03
C ASP A 71 -5.01 9.61 -9.57
N ASP A 72 -4.09 8.67 -9.60
CA ASP A 72 -2.68 8.84 -9.25
C ASP A 72 -2.41 9.19 -7.78
N LEU A 73 -3.40 9.04 -6.91
CA LEU A 73 -3.21 9.19 -5.47
C LEU A 73 -3.38 7.84 -4.78
N VAL A 74 -2.30 7.31 -4.25
CA VAL A 74 -2.31 6.04 -3.50
C VAL A 74 -2.39 6.36 -2.02
N ARG A 75 -3.50 5.94 -1.39
CA ARG A 75 -3.65 6.03 0.06
C ARG A 75 -3.32 4.67 0.65
N ILE A 76 -2.23 4.60 1.41
CA ILE A 76 -1.77 3.35 2.03
C ILE A 76 -2.49 3.17 3.35
N ILE A 77 -3.03 1.97 3.56
CA ILE A 77 -3.81 1.62 4.75
C ILE A 77 -2.99 0.73 5.67
N SER A 78 -2.28 -0.24 5.11
CA SER A 78 -1.38 -1.09 5.90
C SER A 78 -0.32 -1.72 5.01
N VAL A 79 0.81 -2.09 5.61
CA VAL A 79 1.86 -2.88 4.94
C VAL A 79 2.26 -4.02 5.87
N ARG A 80 2.55 -5.17 5.29
CA ARG A 80 2.93 -6.38 6.05
C ARG A 80 4.05 -7.13 5.37
#